data_9a0ff689b737a87fb6743b2ac95d0425
#
_entry.id   9a0ff689b737a87fb6743b2ac95d0425
#
_cell.length_a   1.000
_cell.length_b   1.000
_cell.length_c   1.000
_cell.angle_alpha   90.00
_cell.angle_beta   90.00
_cell.angle_gamma   90.00
#
_symmetry.space_group_name_H-M   'P 1'
#
loop_
_entity.id
_entity.type
_entity.pdbx_description
1 polymer ?
#
loop_
_entity_poly.entity_id
_entity_poly.type
_entity_poly.pdbx_seq_one_letter_code
_entity_poly.pdbx_strand_id
1 'polypeptide(L)'
;MAKYNLRMARALLLLLFMGLLPPLVAQQGVRSAYIQKYKDIAVEQMKRYGIPASITLAQACLESANGTSPLATKANNHFGIKCHNWSGKSYKHDDDRKGECFRSYSNPEESFTDHSLFLVERARYRSLFSLNREDYKAWAHGLKAAGYATNPQYAQLLIKIIEENNLQRYDRLAGGKSAAYGGKSEKAKRLAAQLGELQMQLTELEGRISKSVREANRLQSGKEFRRLSKELKSLQKSKKRLEKSIKKCERKLKRAK
;
A
#
# COMPACT_ATOMS: atom_id res chain seq x y z
N MET A 1 -27.93 55.78 26.60
CA MET A 1 -26.79 54.83 26.85
C MET A 1 -27.09 53.36 26.59
N ALA A 2 -28.31 52.93 26.27
CA ALA A 2 -28.66 51.51 26.08
C ALA A 2 -28.39 50.93 24.65
N LYS A 3 -28.19 51.76 23.63
CA LYS A 3 -27.98 51.31 22.23
C LYS A 3 -26.54 50.93 21.89
N TYR A 4 -25.54 51.34 22.69
CA TYR A 4 -24.12 50.99 22.46
C TYR A 4 -23.77 49.58 22.97
N ASN A 5 -24.45 49.07 23.97
CA ASN A 5 -24.14 47.77 24.55
C ASN A 5 -24.58 46.57 23.68
N LEU A 6 -25.59 46.77 22.81
CA LEU A 6 -26.10 45.67 21.98
C LEU A 6 -25.22 45.41 20.75
N ARG A 7 -24.50 46.44 20.24
CA ARG A 7 -23.57 46.26 19.09
C ARG A 7 -22.25 45.62 19.51
N MET A 8 -21.77 45.97 20.72
CA MET A 8 -20.54 45.36 21.28
C MET A 8 -20.78 43.90 21.67
N ALA A 9 -21.94 43.54 22.21
CA ALA A 9 -22.31 42.16 22.52
C ALA A 9 -22.42 41.27 21.26
N ARG A 10 -22.94 41.82 20.16
CA ARG A 10 -23.01 41.10 18.89
C ARG A 10 -21.64 40.92 18.22
N ALA A 11 -20.74 41.93 18.33
CA ALA A 11 -19.37 41.81 17.82
C ALA A 11 -18.55 40.79 18.65
N LEU A 12 -18.74 40.74 19.96
CA LEU A 12 -18.07 39.76 20.84
C LEU A 12 -18.58 38.33 20.60
N LEU A 13 -19.87 38.15 20.34
CA LEU A 13 -20.44 36.84 19.98
C LEU A 13 -19.94 36.31 18.63
N LEU A 14 -19.71 37.19 17.64
CA LEU A 14 -19.16 36.82 16.34
C LEU A 14 -17.66 36.47 16.42
N LEU A 15 -16.90 37.09 17.29
CA LEU A 15 -15.48 36.77 17.54
C LEU A 15 -15.30 35.45 18.33
N LEU A 16 -16.24 35.12 19.22
CA LEU A 16 -16.25 33.81 19.91
C LEU A 16 -16.62 32.64 19.02
N PHE A 17 -17.34 32.89 17.91
CA PHE A 17 -17.71 31.85 16.95
C PHE A 17 -16.60 31.56 15.90
N MET A 18 -15.60 32.45 15.74
CA MET A 18 -14.46 32.24 14.84
C MET A 18 -13.33 31.39 15.44
N GLY A 19 -13.38 31.07 16.76
CA GLY A 19 -12.34 30.33 17.48
C GLY A 19 -12.60 28.83 17.64
N LEU A 20 -13.75 28.31 17.21
CA LEU A 20 -14.12 26.90 17.38
C LEU A 20 -14.50 26.26 16.02
N LEU A 21 -13.58 26.27 15.08
CA LEU A 21 -13.64 25.23 14.04
C LEU A 21 -13.34 23.90 14.73
N PRO A 22 -14.27 22.93 14.71
CA PRO A 22 -14.05 21.68 15.43
C PRO A 22 -12.79 20.98 14.89
N PRO A 23 -12.03 20.31 15.76
CA PRO A 23 -10.79 19.61 15.38
C PRO A 23 -10.99 18.61 14.22
N LEU A 24 -12.22 18.22 13.97
CA LEU A 24 -12.63 17.33 12.88
C LEU A 24 -12.35 17.93 11.48
N VAL A 25 -12.57 19.23 11.27
CA VAL A 25 -12.34 19.89 9.95
C VAL A 25 -10.85 20.01 9.66
N ALA A 26 -10.04 20.32 10.67
CA ALA A 26 -8.60 20.39 10.53
C ALA A 26 -8.00 18.99 10.19
N GLN A 27 -8.46 17.95 10.85
CA GLN A 27 -8.02 16.57 10.58
C GLN A 27 -8.43 16.07 9.20
N GLN A 28 -9.59 16.49 8.70
CA GLN A 28 -10.08 16.16 7.36
C GLN A 28 -9.23 16.84 6.28
N GLY A 29 -8.78 18.07 6.49
CA GLY A 29 -7.86 18.78 5.61
C GLY A 29 -6.49 18.09 5.50
N VAL A 30 -5.90 17.66 6.62
CA VAL A 30 -4.64 16.92 6.66
C VAL A 30 -4.75 15.59 5.91
N ARG A 31 -5.84 14.83 6.12
CA ARG A 31 -6.09 13.57 5.41
C ARG A 31 -6.24 13.79 3.90
N SER A 32 -6.99 14.78 3.49
CA SER A 32 -7.18 15.10 2.08
C SER A 32 -5.85 15.44 1.39
N ALA A 33 -5.02 16.26 2.02
CA ALA A 33 -3.68 16.60 1.51
C ALA A 33 -2.79 15.36 1.39
N TYR A 34 -2.82 14.48 2.41
CA TYR A 34 -2.08 13.22 2.40
C TYR A 34 -2.50 12.32 1.26
N ILE A 35 -3.80 12.13 1.05
CA ILE A 35 -4.36 11.33 -0.05
C ILE A 35 -3.92 11.90 -1.40
N GLN A 36 -4.04 13.21 -1.60
CA GLN A 36 -3.62 13.83 -2.87
C GLN A 36 -2.13 13.61 -3.15
N LYS A 37 -1.30 13.65 -2.12
CA LYS A 37 0.16 13.45 -2.24
C LYS A 37 0.52 12.02 -2.65
N TYR A 38 -0.21 11.01 -2.15
CA TYR A 38 0.20 9.60 -2.28
C TYR A 38 -0.71 8.74 -3.18
N LYS A 39 -1.80 9.30 -3.72
CA LYS A 39 -2.75 8.56 -4.56
C LYS A 39 -2.11 7.88 -5.77
N ASP A 40 -1.17 8.56 -6.42
CA ASP A 40 -0.54 8.03 -7.64
C ASP A 40 0.39 6.85 -7.31
N ILE A 41 1.08 6.89 -6.17
CA ILE A 41 1.87 5.76 -5.67
C ILE A 41 0.93 4.58 -5.39
N ALA A 42 -0.20 4.78 -4.70
CA ALA A 42 -1.14 3.71 -4.39
C ALA A 42 -1.76 3.09 -5.65
N VAL A 43 -2.09 3.92 -6.65
CA VAL A 43 -2.56 3.44 -7.97
C VAL A 43 -1.49 2.60 -8.67
N GLU A 44 -0.22 3.00 -8.60
CA GLU A 44 0.88 2.22 -9.18
C GLU A 44 1.10 0.90 -8.42
N GLN A 45 1.00 0.90 -7.08
CA GLN A 45 1.04 -0.33 -6.28
C GLN A 45 -0.09 -1.29 -6.67
N MET A 46 -1.32 -0.79 -6.87
CA MET A 46 -2.43 -1.62 -7.34
C MET A 46 -2.17 -2.23 -8.72
N LYS A 47 -1.64 -1.47 -9.67
CA LYS A 47 -1.27 -1.98 -10.99
C LYS A 47 -0.21 -3.08 -10.90
N ARG A 48 0.75 -2.90 -10.01
CA ARG A 48 1.93 -3.77 -9.89
C ARG A 48 1.67 -5.02 -9.06
N TYR A 49 0.93 -4.89 -7.96
CA TYR A 49 0.78 -5.95 -6.96
C TYR A 49 -0.67 -6.42 -6.78
N GLY A 50 -1.63 -5.74 -7.37
CA GLY A 50 -3.03 -6.16 -7.35
C GLY A 50 -3.80 -5.82 -6.08
N ILE A 51 -3.22 -5.05 -5.16
CA ILE A 51 -3.88 -4.58 -3.94
C ILE A 51 -4.69 -3.33 -4.29
N PRO A 52 -5.98 -3.20 -3.92
CA PRO A 52 -6.76 -2.01 -4.21
C PRO A 52 -6.07 -0.73 -3.75
N ALA A 53 -6.04 0.29 -4.60
CA ALA A 53 -5.45 1.59 -4.26
C ALA A 53 -6.16 2.24 -3.08
N SER A 54 -7.49 2.07 -3.00
CA SER A 54 -8.32 2.50 -1.87
C SER A 54 -7.88 1.87 -0.56
N ILE A 55 -7.60 0.58 -0.54
CA ILE A 55 -7.10 -0.16 0.63
C ILE A 55 -5.72 0.35 1.03
N THR A 56 -4.80 0.45 0.06
CA THR A 56 -3.44 0.95 0.32
C THR A 56 -3.46 2.37 0.91
N LEU A 57 -4.29 3.27 0.36
CA LEU A 57 -4.43 4.63 0.88
C LEU A 57 -5.08 4.67 2.27
N ALA A 58 -6.13 3.87 2.50
CA ALA A 58 -6.80 3.83 3.79
C ALA A 58 -5.87 3.30 4.90
N GLN A 59 -5.11 2.25 4.61
CA GLN A 59 -4.08 1.74 5.53
C GLN A 59 -3.00 2.80 5.77
N ALA A 60 -2.47 3.42 4.72
CA ALA A 60 -1.47 4.46 4.86
C ALA A 60 -1.97 5.64 5.70
N CYS A 61 -3.21 6.10 5.52
CA CYS A 61 -3.84 7.13 6.36
C CYS A 61 -3.93 6.70 7.82
N LEU A 62 -4.39 5.48 8.06
CA LEU A 62 -4.63 4.97 9.42
C LEU A 62 -3.31 4.75 10.17
N GLU A 63 -2.38 4.00 9.56
CA GLU A 63 -1.12 3.57 10.18
C GLU A 63 -0.12 4.74 10.40
N SER A 64 -0.18 5.77 9.55
CA SER A 64 0.72 6.93 9.62
C SER A 64 0.12 8.15 10.31
N ALA A 65 -1.09 8.08 10.87
CA ALA A 65 -1.83 9.25 11.32
C ALA A 65 -1.92 10.35 10.23
N ASN A 66 -2.30 9.95 9.00
CA ASN A 66 -2.29 10.80 7.80
C ASN A 66 -0.91 11.42 7.50
N GLY A 67 0.15 10.66 7.72
CA GLY A 67 1.52 11.06 7.43
C GLY A 67 2.19 11.94 8.50
N THR A 68 1.53 12.16 9.65
CA THR A 68 2.06 13.01 10.73
C THR A 68 2.80 12.23 11.82
N SER A 69 2.70 10.89 11.82
CA SER A 69 3.38 10.06 12.82
C SER A 69 4.92 10.20 12.74
N PRO A 70 5.64 10.00 13.86
CA PRO A 70 7.11 9.98 13.86
C PRO A 70 7.70 8.98 12.88
N LEU A 71 7.08 7.80 12.70
CA LEU A 71 7.52 6.79 11.74
C LEU A 71 7.39 7.28 10.30
N ALA A 72 6.29 7.97 9.96
CA ALA A 72 6.10 8.51 8.62
C ALA A 72 7.05 9.69 8.34
N THR A 73 7.23 10.60 9.30
CA THR A 73 7.99 11.84 9.08
C THR A 73 9.50 11.66 9.18
N LYS A 74 9.99 10.78 10.07
CA LYS A 74 11.43 10.59 10.34
C LYS A 74 12.02 9.36 9.65
N ALA A 75 11.18 8.35 9.37
CA ALA A 75 11.63 7.09 8.79
C ALA A 75 10.99 6.77 7.43
N ASN A 76 10.15 7.64 6.88
CA ASN A 76 9.33 7.38 5.69
C ASN A 76 8.52 6.06 5.79
N ASN A 77 8.23 5.59 7.00
CA ASN A 77 7.52 4.34 7.25
C ASN A 77 6.04 4.63 7.48
N HIS A 78 5.27 4.58 6.40
CA HIS A 78 3.85 4.94 6.38
C HIS A 78 2.91 3.81 6.84
N PHE A 79 3.44 2.62 7.13
CA PHE A 79 2.65 1.44 7.50
C PHE A 79 3.09 0.80 8.81
N GLY A 80 4.00 1.43 9.55
CA GLY A 80 4.48 0.90 10.82
C GLY A 80 5.16 -0.47 10.71
N ILE A 81 5.85 -0.75 9.61
CA ILE A 81 6.47 -2.08 9.40
C ILE A 81 7.69 -2.21 10.31
N LYS A 82 7.62 -3.20 11.23
CA LYS A 82 8.70 -3.55 12.15
C LYS A 82 9.86 -4.25 11.43
N CYS A 83 11.08 -4.16 11.98
CA CYS A 83 12.29 -4.68 11.33
C CYS A 83 12.23 -6.17 10.99
N HIS A 84 11.80 -7.03 11.93
CA HIS A 84 11.93 -8.47 11.78
C HIS A 84 13.33 -8.86 11.24
N ASN A 85 13.40 -9.47 10.05
CA ASN A 85 14.65 -9.83 9.37
C ASN A 85 15.15 -8.76 8.40
N TRP A 86 14.90 -7.49 8.70
CA TRP A 86 15.30 -6.36 7.87
C TRP A 86 16.79 -6.06 7.99
N SER A 87 17.50 -5.94 6.87
CA SER A 87 18.91 -5.59 6.80
C SER A 87 19.19 -4.13 6.38
N GLY A 88 18.11 -3.37 6.06
CA GLY A 88 18.21 -1.97 5.70
C GLY A 88 18.27 -1.03 6.91
N LYS A 89 18.19 0.28 6.66
CA LYS A 89 18.14 1.30 7.72
C LYS A 89 16.94 1.06 8.63
N SER A 90 17.12 1.35 9.91
CA SER A 90 16.08 1.20 10.93
C SER A 90 15.92 2.47 11.75
N TYR A 91 14.74 2.61 12.36
CA TYR A 91 14.37 3.67 13.27
C TYR A 91 13.81 3.05 14.55
N LYS A 92 14.31 3.47 15.72
CA LYS A 92 13.78 3.02 17.00
C LYS A 92 12.65 3.94 17.44
N HIS A 93 11.53 3.35 17.82
CA HIS A 93 10.34 4.07 18.27
C HIS A 93 9.63 3.27 19.37
N ASP A 94 9.06 3.96 20.33
CA ASP A 94 8.25 3.34 21.38
C ASP A 94 6.85 3.06 20.82
N ASP A 95 6.44 1.78 20.83
CA ASP A 95 5.13 1.30 20.41
C ASP A 95 4.64 0.30 21.45
N ASP A 96 4.36 -0.96 21.12
CA ASP A 96 4.01 -2.00 22.08
C ASP A 96 5.12 -2.23 23.15
N ARG A 97 6.37 -1.93 22.77
CA ARG A 97 7.56 -1.99 23.62
C ARG A 97 8.43 -0.76 23.42
N LYS A 98 9.17 -0.39 24.47
CA LYS A 98 10.15 0.70 24.40
C LYS A 98 11.28 0.35 23.43
N GLY A 99 11.59 1.28 22.51
CA GLY A 99 12.70 1.16 21.58
C GLY A 99 12.54 0.07 20.52
N GLU A 100 11.30 -0.26 20.12
CA GLU A 100 11.07 -1.20 19.03
C GLU A 100 11.72 -0.78 17.71
N CYS A 101 12.15 -1.78 16.95
CA CYS A 101 12.82 -1.56 15.68
C CYS A 101 11.82 -1.51 14.53
N PHE A 102 11.77 -0.38 13.84
CA PHE A 102 10.97 -0.18 12.62
C PHE A 102 11.88 0.02 11.40
N ARG A 103 11.41 -0.42 10.24
CA ARG A 103 12.11 -0.18 8.97
C ARG A 103 12.15 1.30 8.67
N SER A 104 13.27 1.78 8.11
CA SER A 104 13.42 3.14 7.65
C SER A 104 13.74 3.13 6.15
N TYR A 105 13.08 4.00 5.40
CA TYR A 105 13.16 4.07 3.95
C TYR A 105 13.75 5.39 3.49
N SER A 106 14.33 5.40 2.29
CA SER A 106 14.90 6.62 1.71
C SER A 106 13.82 7.60 1.25
N ASN A 107 12.65 7.07 0.89
CA ASN A 107 11.50 7.81 0.43
C ASN A 107 10.18 7.05 0.74
N PRO A 108 9.03 7.71 0.67
CA PRO A 108 7.73 7.08 0.90
C PRO A 108 7.40 5.95 -0.08
N GLU A 109 7.83 6.03 -1.34
CA GLU A 109 7.54 5.03 -2.37
C GLU A 109 8.11 3.65 -1.99
N GLU A 110 9.30 3.61 -1.37
CA GLU A 110 9.89 2.38 -0.85
C GLU A 110 9.01 1.77 0.26
N SER A 111 8.42 2.59 1.14
CA SER A 111 7.50 2.14 2.17
C SER A 111 6.23 1.53 1.59
N PHE A 112 5.63 2.16 0.58
CA PHE A 112 4.45 1.65 -0.12
C PHE A 112 4.77 0.34 -0.86
N THR A 113 5.94 0.25 -1.47
CA THR A 113 6.40 -0.98 -2.15
C THR A 113 6.62 -2.11 -1.15
N ASP A 114 7.28 -1.84 -0.04
CA ASP A 114 7.55 -2.84 0.99
C ASP A 114 6.25 -3.33 1.67
N HIS A 115 5.28 -2.43 1.89
CA HIS A 115 3.94 -2.81 2.34
C HIS A 115 3.23 -3.74 1.33
N SER A 116 3.32 -3.45 0.05
CA SER A 116 2.73 -4.30 -0.98
C SER A 116 3.38 -5.69 -0.99
N LEU A 117 4.71 -5.76 -0.91
CA LEU A 117 5.46 -7.01 -0.80
C LEU A 117 5.12 -7.76 0.50
N PHE A 118 4.94 -7.04 1.61
CA PHE A 118 4.52 -7.63 2.88
C PHE A 118 3.20 -8.40 2.77
N LEU A 119 2.25 -7.90 1.98
CA LEU A 119 0.98 -8.59 1.75
C LEU A 119 1.12 -9.74 0.74
N VAL A 120 1.86 -9.53 -0.34
CA VAL A 120 2.03 -10.54 -1.40
C VAL A 120 2.83 -11.77 -0.93
N GLU A 121 3.90 -11.56 -0.16
CA GLU A 121 4.83 -12.61 0.24
C GLU A 121 4.33 -13.49 1.39
N ARG A 122 3.37 -13.01 2.17
CA ARG A 122 2.90 -13.75 3.36
C ARG A 122 1.71 -14.62 3.07
N ALA A 123 1.85 -15.92 3.31
CA ALA A 123 0.83 -16.93 3.01
C ALA A 123 -0.55 -16.62 3.60
N ARG A 124 -0.61 -15.97 4.79
CA ARG A 124 -1.86 -15.60 5.46
C ARG A 124 -2.73 -14.61 4.68
N TYR A 125 -2.13 -13.82 3.76
CA TYR A 125 -2.86 -12.86 2.93
C TYR A 125 -3.18 -13.38 1.53
N ARG A 126 -2.76 -14.59 1.17
CA ARG A 126 -2.91 -15.15 -0.17
C ARG A 126 -4.36 -15.15 -0.67
N SER A 127 -5.31 -15.46 0.21
CA SER A 127 -6.75 -15.49 -0.14
C SER A 127 -7.29 -14.13 -0.58
N LEU A 128 -6.68 -13.01 -0.16
CA LEU A 128 -7.10 -11.68 -0.55
C LEU A 128 -6.98 -11.46 -2.06
N PHE A 129 -5.97 -12.06 -2.67
CA PHE A 129 -5.67 -11.88 -4.10
C PHE A 129 -6.63 -12.63 -5.02
N SER A 130 -7.54 -13.44 -4.47
CA SER A 130 -8.68 -14.02 -5.20
C SER A 130 -9.93 -13.14 -5.18
N LEU A 131 -9.95 -12.08 -4.34
CA LEU A 131 -11.06 -11.15 -4.26
C LEU A 131 -11.09 -10.20 -5.47
N ASN A 132 -12.29 -9.69 -5.77
CA ASN A 132 -12.41 -8.60 -6.73
C ASN A 132 -11.65 -7.37 -6.21
N ARG A 133 -10.79 -6.79 -7.04
CA ARG A 133 -9.98 -5.61 -6.69
C ARG A 133 -10.80 -4.35 -6.45
N GLU A 134 -12.03 -4.30 -6.94
CA GLU A 134 -12.96 -3.19 -6.69
C GLU A 134 -13.82 -3.41 -5.43
N ASP A 135 -13.76 -4.61 -4.84
CA ASP A 135 -14.48 -4.93 -3.60
C ASP A 135 -13.59 -4.61 -2.37
N TYR A 136 -13.39 -3.33 -2.12
CA TYR A 136 -12.63 -2.87 -0.96
C TYR A 136 -13.21 -3.35 0.38
N LYS A 137 -14.53 -3.63 0.46
CA LYS A 137 -15.16 -4.15 1.69
C LYS A 137 -14.70 -5.56 1.98
N ALA A 138 -14.73 -6.44 0.98
CA ALA A 138 -14.19 -7.79 1.12
C ALA A 138 -12.69 -7.77 1.46
N TRP A 139 -11.92 -6.88 0.84
CA TRP A 139 -10.49 -6.70 1.15
C TRP A 139 -10.26 -6.24 2.61
N ALA A 140 -11.00 -5.24 3.10
CA ALA A 140 -10.89 -4.75 4.48
C ALA A 140 -11.20 -5.85 5.50
N HIS A 141 -12.30 -6.58 5.31
CA HIS A 141 -12.66 -7.71 6.16
C HIS A 141 -11.63 -8.85 6.07
N GLY A 142 -11.15 -9.16 4.89
CA GLY A 142 -10.13 -10.16 4.65
C GLY A 142 -8.79 -9.83 5.32
N LEU A 143 -8.34 -8.58 5.28
CA LEU A 143 -7.16 -8.10 6.01
C LEU A 143 -7.31 -8.32 7.53
N LYS A 144 -8.47 -7.96 8.09
CA LYS A 144 -8.77 -8.20 9.51
C LYS A 144 -8.78 -9.69 9.84
N ALA A 145 -9.44 -10.50 9.04
CA ALA A 145 -9.49 -11.96 9.23
C ALA A 145 -8.10 -12.62 9.13
N ALA A 146 -7.24 -12.11 8.25
CA ALA A 146 -5.85 -12.56 8.10
C ALA A 146 -4.92 -12.04 9.22
N GLY A 147 -5.44 -11.28 10.19
CA GLY A 147 -4.68 -10.79 11.33
C GLY A 147 -3.70 -9.67 11.00
N TYR A 148 -4.07 -8.76 10.10
CA TYR A 148 -3.24 -7.59 9.81
C TYR A 148 -3.13 -6.67 11.03
N ALA A 149 -4.23 -6.47 11.75
CA ALA A 149 -4.28 -5.69 12.99
C ALA A 149 -5.09 -6.41 14.07
N THR A 150 -4.75 -6.13 15.32
CA THR A 150 -5.44 -6.68 16.50
C THR A 150 -6.79 -5.99 16.75
N ASN A 151 -6.93 -4.71 16.42
CA ASN A 151 -8.15 -3.92 16.62
C ASN A 151 -9.36 -4.61 15.96
N PRO A 152 -10.44 -4.94 16.71
CA PRO A 152 -11.63 -5.60 16.18
C PRO A 152 -12.37 -4.74 15.13
N GLN A 153 -12.25 -3.42 15.20
CA GLN A 153 -12.89 -2.48 14.28
C GLN A 153 -12.05 -2.14 13.06
N TYR A 154 -10.91 -2.82 12.84
CA TYR A 154 -9.97 -2.47 11.78
C TYR A 154 -10.61 -2.38 10.40
N ALA A 155 -11.41 -3.37 10.03
CA ALA A 155 -12.12 -3.39 8.74
C ALA A 155 -13.05 -2.18 8.58
N GLN A 156 -13.82 -1.86 9.61
CA GLN A 156 -14.74 -0.73 9.60
C GLN A 156 -14.02 0.62 9.52
N LEU A 157 -12.86 0.74 10.18
CA LEU A 157 -12.02 1.94 10.09
C LEU A 157 -11.52 2.16 8.66
N LEU A 158 -11.04 1.10 7.99
CA LEU A 158 -10.64 1.19 6.59
C LEU A 158 -11.80 1.57 5.68
N ILE A 159 -12.95 0.88 5.82
CA ILE A 159 -14.16 1.15 5.03
C ILE A 159 -14.60 2.61 5.22
N LYS A 160 -14.65 3.09 6.46
CA LYS A 160 -14.99 4.47 6.79
C LYS A 160 -14.07 5.47 6.09
N ILE A 161 -12.74 5.27 6.17
CA ILE A 161 -11.76 6.14 5.50
C ILE A 161 -11.98 6.14 3.99
N ILE A 162 -12.24 4.98 3.40
CA ILE A 162 -12.47 4.83 1.95
C ILE A 162 -13.73 5.58 1.53
N GLU A 163 -14.84 5.40 2.24
CA GLU A 163 -16.13 5.99 1.90
C GLU A 163 -16.15 7.50 2.12
N GLU A 164 -15.64 7.99 3.26
CA GLU A 164 -15.56 9.42 3.58
C GLU A 164 -14.72 10.22 2.57
N ASN A 165 -13.71 9.58 1.97
CA ASN A 165 -12.79 10.24 1.04
C ASN A 165 -12.97 9.77 -0.41
N ASN A 166 -13.99 8.97 -0.70
CA ASN A 166 -14.29 8.42 -2.03
C ASN A 166 -13.06 7.76 -2.68
N LEU A 167 -12.28 6.95 -1.90
CA LEU A 167 -11.02 6.39 -2.36
C LEU A 167 -11.20 5.29 -3.41
N GLN A 168 -12.35 4.60 -3.43
CA GLN A 168 -12.67 3.55 -4.41
C GLN A 168 -12.64 4.06 -5.86
N ARG A 169 -12.69 5.39 -6.07
CA ARG A 169 -12.46 5.98 -7.40
C ARG A 169 -11.08 5.67 -7.96
N TYR A 170 -10.08 5.51 -7.09
CA TYR A 170 -8.70 5.22 -7.50
C TYR A 170 -8.53 3.76 -7.94
N ASP A 171 -9.35 2.84 -7.44
CA ASP A 171 -9.35 1.44 -7.87
C ASP A 171 -9.76 1.33 -9.34
N ARG A 172 -10.75 2.16 -9.76
CA ARG A 172 -11.16 2.26 -11.16
C ARG A 172 -10.09 2.90 -12.05
N LEU A 173 -9.30 3.83 -11.52
CA LEU A 173 -8.18 4.44 -12.28
C LEU A 173 -7.01 3.46 -12.45
N ALA A 174 -6.72 2.64 -11.45
CA ALA A 174 -5.73 1.58 -11.54
C ALA A 174 -6.21 0.42 -12.43
N GLY A 175 -7.51 0.12 -12.37
CA GLY A 175 -8.22 -0.74 -13.31
C GLY A 175 -8.50 -0.07 -14.65
N GLY A 176 -8.16 1.20 -14.78
CA GLY A 176 -8.51 2.09 -15.87
C GLY A 176 -8.13 1.56 -17.25
N LYS A 177 -8.93 0.67 -17.67
CA LYS A 177 -9.38 0.11 -18.94
C LYS A 177 -10.03 -1.26 -18.74
N SER A 178 -10.26 -1.74 -17.53
CA SER A 178 -11.06 -2.94 -17.32
C SER A 178 -12.56 -2.64 -17.44
N ALA A 179 -13.02 -1.45 -17.07
CA ALA A 179 -14.43 -1.04 -17.21
C ALA A 179 -14.85 -0.69 -18.65
N ALA A 180 -13.90 -0.48 -19.57
CA ALA A 180 -14.18 -0.21 -20.99
C ALA A 180 -14.11 -1.45 -21.87
N TYR A 181 -14.02 -2.66 -21.28
CA TYR A 181 -13.96 -3.92 -22.03
C TYR A 181 -15.33 -4.55 -22.33
N GLY A 182 -16.41 -3.83 -22.16
CA GLY A 182 -17.68 -4.17 -22.79
C GLY A 182 -17.54 -4.09 -24.31
N GLY A 183 -17.13 -5.19 -24.96
CA GLY A 183 -16.98 -5.29 -26.42
C GLY A 183 -15.62 -5.70 -26.93
N LYS A 184 -14.59 -5.86 -26.07
CA LYS A 184 -13.28 -6.33 -26.54
C LYS A 184 -13.22 -7.86 -26.62
N SER A 185 -12.55 -8.34 -27.68
CA SER A 185 -12.36 -9.74 -28.03
C SER A 185 -12.01 -10.58 -26.79
N GLU A 186 -12.62 -11.73 -26.63
CA GLU A 186 -12.34 -12.73 -25.58
C GLU A 186 -10.84 -13.05 -25.48
N LYS A 187 -10.14 -12.93 -26.60
CA LYS A 187 -8.68 -13.03 -26.69
C LYS A 187 -7.96 -11.95 -25.87
N ALA A 188 -8.45 -10.71 -25.85
CA ALA A 188 -7.84 -9.63 -25.06
C ALA A 188 -8.05 -9.84 -23.56
N LYS A 189 -9.21 -10.36 -23.14
CA LYS A 189 -9.49 -10.73 -21.74
C LYS A 189 -8.55 -11.84 -21.26
N ARG A 190 -8.39 -12.91 -22.07
CA ARG A 190 -7.46 -14.01 -21.76
C ARG A 190 -6.02 -13.54 -21.65
N LEU A 191 -5.57 -12.66 -22.55
CA LEU A 191 -4.23 -12.10 -22.53
C LEU A 191 -4.01 -11.20 -21.32
N ALA A 192 -5.01 -10.41 -20.89
CA ALA A 192 -4.95 -9.60 -19.69
C ALA A 192 -4.83 -10.45 -18.41
N ALA A 193 -5.62 -11.52 -18.30
CA ALA A 193 -5.54 -12.48 -17.22
C ALA A 193 -4.16 -13.18 -17.18
N GLN A 194 -3.67 -13.63 -18.33
CA GLN A 194 -2.35 -14.25 -18.46
C GLN A 194 -1.22 -13.28 -18.05
N LEU A 195 -1.33 -12.00 -18.42
CA LEU A 195 -0.37 -10.98 -18.04
C LEU A 195 -0.35 -10.79 -16.52
N GLY A 196 -1.52 -10.74 -15.88
CA GLY A 196 -1.64 -10.65 -14.42
C GLY A 196 -0.98 -11.82 -13.71
N GLU A 197 -1.19 -13.05 -14.19
CA GLU A 197 -0.57 -14.25 -13.65
C GLU A 197 0.97 -14.22 -13.77
N LEU A 198 1.49 -13.85 -14.94
CA LEU A 198 2.93 -13.74 -15.17
C LEU A 198 3.57 -12.66 -14.27
N GLN A 199 2.86 -11.56 -14.02
CA GLN A 199 3.32 -10.51 -13.12
C GLN A 199 3.36 -10.98 -11.66
N MET A 200 2.37 -11.74 -11.22
CA MET A 200 2.37 -12.37 -9.89
C MET A 200 3.55 -13.35 -9.73
N GLN A 201 3.80 -14.20 -10.72
CA GLN A 201 4.94 -15.12 -10.71
C GLN A 201 6.28 -14.38 -10.65
N LEU A 202 6.41 -13.25 -11.34
CA LEU A 202 7.60 -12.40 -11.27
C LEU A 202 7.83 -11.85 -9.87
N THR A 203 6.78 -11.36 -9.23
CA THR A 203 6.85 -10.81 -7.87
C THR A 203 7.26 -11.89 -6.85
N GLU A 204 6.68 -13.09 -6.94
CA GLU A 204 7.06 -14.22 -6.08
C GLU A 204 8.53 -14.60 -6.27
N LEU A 205 8.98 -14.65 -7.52
CA LEU A 205 10.36 -14.97 -7.85
C LEU A 205 11.36 -13.92 -7.34
N GLU A 206 11.01 -12.64 -7.43
CA GLU A 206 11.80 -11.53 -6.87
C GLU A 206 11.91 -11.62 -5.35
N GLY A 207 10.82 -11.98 -4.65
CA GLY A 207 10.82 -12.25 -3.22
C GLY A 207 11.78 -13.39 -2.85
N ARG A 208 11.76 -14.49 -3.61
CA ARG A 208 12.68 -15.63 -3.42
C ARG A 208 14.13 -15.22 -3.66
N ILE A 209 14.43 -14.47 -4.71
CA ILE A 209 15.77 -13.95 -5.00
C ILE A 209 16.25 -13.09 -3.83
N SER A 210 15.43 -12.16 -3.35
CA SER A 210 15.76 -11.28 -2.23
C SER A 210 16.06 -12.07 -0.95
N LYS A 211 15.29 -13.13 -0.67
CA LYS A 211 15.53 -14.03 0.47
C LYS A 211 16.87 -14.75 0.34
N SER A 212 17.14 -15.37 -0.82
CA SER A 212 18.39 -16.11 -1.07
C SER A 212 19.63 -15.20 -1.07
N VAL A 213 19.50 -13.94 -1.52
CA VAL A 213 20.59 -12.94 -1.40
C VAL A 213 20.90 -12.62 0.06
N ARG A 214 19.86 -12.37 0.88
CA ARG A 214 20.05 -12.10 2.31
C ARG A 214 20.76 -13.27 3.02
N GLU A 215 20.37 -14.48 2.70
CA GLU A 215 20.91 -15.70 3.29
C GLU A 215 22.37 -15.95 2.84
N ALA A 216 22.67 -15.76 1.55
CA ALA A 216 24.02 -15.85 1.03
C ALA A 216 24.96 -14.80 1.66
N ASN A 217 24.49 -13.57 1.87
CA ASN A 217 25.27 -12.51 2.52
C ASN A 217 25.61 -12.80 3.99
N ARG A 218 24.79 -13.63 4.67
CA ARG A 218 25.08 -14.07 6.06
C ARG A 218 26.17 -15.13 6.12
N LEU A 219 26.27 -15.97 5.10
CA LEU A 219 27.17 -17.12 5.12
C LEU A 219 28.60 -16.81 4.67
N GLN A 220 28.78 -15.75 3.88
CA GLN A 220 30.04 -15.22 3.31
C GLN A 220 30.94 -16.25 2.59
N SER A 221 30.96 -17.53 3.02
CA SER A 221 31.77 -18.61 2.40
C SER A 221 31.21 -19.99 2.79
N GLY A 222 31.80 -21.07 2.22
CA GLY A 222 31.48 -22.44 2.58
C GLY A 222 30.62 -23.21 1.57
N LYS A 223 30.28 -24.46 1.92
CA LYS A 223 29.46 -25.35 1.06
C LYS A 223 28.06 -24.77 0.81
N GLU A 224 27.46 -24.22 1.83
CA GLU A 224 26.09 -23.68 1.79
C GLU A 224 26.03 -22.36 0.99
N PHE A 225 27.01 -21.49 1.12
CA PHE A 225 27.18 -20.32 0.27
C PHE A 225 27.26 -20.69 -1.21
N ARG A 226 28.05 -21.73 -1.56
CA ARG A 226 28.15 -22.22 -2.95
C ARG A 226 26.84 -22.78 -3.48
N ARG A 227 26.07 -23.49 -2.63
CA ARG A 227 24.75 -24.00 -2.96
C ARG A 227 23.76 -22.86 -3.25
N LEU A 228 23.68 -21.89 -2.35
CA LEU A 228 22.82 -20.70 -2.51
C LEU A 228 23.21 -19.84 -3.72
N SER A 229 24.50 -19.71 -3.99
CA SER A 229 24.99 -18.98 -5.17
C SER A 229 24.57 -19.66 -6.49
N LYS A 230 24.54 -21.00 -6.54
CA LYS A 230 23.99 -21.74 -7.70
C LYS A 230 22.49 -21.56 -7.83
N GLU A 231 21.76 -21.62 -6.72
CA GLU A 231 20.33 -21.37 -6.67
C GLU A 231 19.99 -19.96 -7.15
N LEU A 232 20.70 -18.94 -6.67
CA LEU A 232 20.56 -17.56 -7.10
C LEU A 232 20.73 -17.38 -8.61
N LYS A 233 21.74 -17.98 -9.20
CA LYS A 233 21.95 -17.96 -10.66
C LYS A 233 20.77 -18.59 -11.40
N SER A 234 20.20 -19.69 -10.89
CA SER A 234 19.02 -20.34 -11.45
C SER A 234 17.77 -19.46 -11.38
N LEU A 235 17.53 -18.85 -10.21
CA LEU A 235 16.39 -17.93 -10.00
C LEU A 235 16.50 -16.69 -10.89
N GLN A 236 17.69 -16.10 -11.03
CA GLN A 236 17.95 -14.97 -11.93
C GLN A 236 17.70 -15.33 -13.40
N LYS A 237 18.08 -16.55 -13.82
CA LYS A 237 17.78 -17.05 -15.18
C LYS A 237 16.27 -17.20 -15.40
N SER A 238 15.56 -17.71 -14.40
CA SER A 238 14.09 -17.82 -14.41
C SER A 238 13.43 -16.46 -14.48
N LYS A 239 13.89 -15.47 -13.71
CA LYS A 239 13.42 -14.08 -13.76
C LYS A 239 13.53 -13.51 -15.18
N LYS A 240 14.70 -13.62 -15.83
CA LYS A 240 14.90 -13.13 -17.21
C LYS A 240 13.95 -13.80 -18.22
N ARG A 241 13.63 -15.10 -18.04
CA ARG A 241 12.68 -15.81 -18.90
C ARG A 241 11.25 -15.26 -18.71
N LEU A 242 10.86 -15.04 -17.46
CA LEU A 242 9.54 -14.54 -17.09
C LEU A 242 9.32 -13.10 -17.59
N GLU A 243 10.30 -12.23 -17.43
CA GLU A 243 10.29 -10.86 -17.99
C GLU A 243 10.11 -10.84 -19.51
N LYS A 244 10.78 -11.78 -20.24
CA LYS A 244 10.59 -11.95 -21.68
C LYS A 244 9.15 -12.38 -22.02
N SER A 245 8.55 -13.26 -21.20
CA SER A 245 7.18 -13.73 -21.37
C SER A 245 6.18 -12.60 -21.13
N ILE A 246 6.39 -11.80 -20.12
CA ILE A 246 5.61 -10.58 -19.82
C ILE A 246 5.64 -9.63 -21.03
N LYS A 247 6.83 -9.24 -21.50
CA LYS A 247 6.99 -8.37 -22.68
C LYS A 247 6.32 -8.93 -23.95
N LYS A 248 6.34 -10.26 -24.11
CA LYS A 248 5.64 -10.91 -25.23
C LYS A 248 4.12 -10.83 -25.08
N CYS A 249 3.61 -11.04 -23.86
CA CYS A 249 2.19 -10.96 -23.55
C CYS A 249 1.67 -9.51 -23.71
N GLU A 250 2.38 -8.51 -23.22
CA GLU A 250 2.07 -7.09 -23.39
C GLU A 250 1.97 -6.69 -24.87
N ARG A 251 2.94 -7.12 -25.70
CA ARG A 251 2.91 -6.88 -27.15
C ARG A 251 1.69 -7.52 -27.83
N LYS A 252 1.34 -8.74 -27.42
CA LYS A 252 0.14 -9.42 -27.95
C LYS A 252 -1.14 -8.69 -27.49
N LEU A 253 -1.20 -8.26 -26.24
CA LEU A 253 -2.31 -7.52 -25.69
C LEU A 253 -2.49 -6.15 -26.40
N LYS A 254 -1.39 -5.48 -26.72
CA LYS A 254 -1.39 -4.21 -27.48
C LYS A 254 -1.95 -4.35 -28.90
N ARG A 255 -1.72 -5.53 -29.53
CA ARG A 255 -2.24 -5.85 -30.86
C ARG A 255 -3.68 -6.36 -30.85
N ALA A 256 -4.18 -6.81 -29.68
CA ALA A 256 -5.53 -7.32 -29.51
C ALA A 256 -6.53 -6.24 -29.06
N LYS A 257 -6.04 -5.03 -28.83
CA LYS A 257 -6.80 -3.79 -28.57
C LYS A 257 -7.21 -3.12 -29.85
#